data_95fd5aab0a08da8ae9341650235acac1
#
_entry.id   95fd5aab0a08da8ae9341650235acac1
#
_cell.length_a   1.000
_cell.length_b   1.000
_cell.length_c   1.000
_cell.angle_alpha   90.00
_cell.angle_beta   90.00
_cell.angle_gamma   90.00
#
_symmetry.space_group_name_H-M   'P 1'
#
loop_
_entity.id
_entity.type
_entity.pdbx_description
1 polymer ?
#
loop_
_entity_poly.entity_id
_entity_poly.type
_entity_poly.pdbx_seq_one_letter_code
_entity_poly.pdbx_strand_id
1 'polypeptide(L)'
;MIARIRPWPMMAAILLAACASGPPDGQRSAPAADPTGMPALAELPTQQLARGQCALALWSRNATPVRFVVTLDQPAVARVSVKGRVVELARVAQSGQSIHGHFPEQHYRGEGISLGVSFVGDDARQLAGGAVVSSAIVEYDDPSGWTSVIPAVGLIACQS
;
A
#
# COMPACT_ATOMS: atom_id res chain seq x y z
N MET A 1 7.45 82.71 43.71
CA MET A 1 6.27 81.83 43.59
C MET A 1 6.73 80.55 42.90
N ILE A 2 6.97 79.52 43.61
CA ILE A 2 7.57 78.26 43.07
C ILE A 2 6.51 77.17 43.18
N ALA A 3 5.96 76.74 42.06
CA ALA A 3 4.97 75.68 41.99
C ALA A 3 5.68 74.33 42.03
N ARG A 4 5.36 73.51 43.04
CA ARG A 4 5.83 72.15 43.19
C ARG A 4 4.97 71.20 42.33
N ILE A 5 5.58 70.56 41.36
CA ILE A 5 4.98 69.45 40.59
C ILE A 5 5.20 68.16 41.35
N ARG A 6 4.12 67.49 41.71
CA ARG A 6 4.13 66.10 42.29
C ARG A 6 4.21 65.07 41.14
N PRO A 7 5.08 64.10 41.22
CA PRO A 7 5.06 63.01 40.28
C PRO A 7 3.99 61.95 40.72
N TRP A 8 3.16 61.59 39.79
CA TRP A 8 2.17 60.52 39.88
C TRP A 8 2.83 59.19 39.48
N PRO A 9 2.68 58.09 40.25
CA PRO A 9 3.22 56.80 39.87
C PRO A 9 2.33 56.16 38.78
N MET A 10 2.92 55.96 37.62
CA MET A 10 2.30 55.10 36.60
C MET A 10 2.34 53.65 37.03
N MET A 11 1.20 53.08 37.35
CA MET A 11 1.00 51.65 37.47
C MET A 11 0.97 51.05 36.06
N ALA A 12 2.04 50.34 35.68
CA ALA A 12 2.08 49.55 34.47
C ALA A 12 1.28 48.25 34.69
N ALA A 13 0.10 48.14 34.10
CA ALA A 13 -0.66 46.91 34.02
C ALA A 13 -0.09 46.04 32.92
N ILE A 14 0.59 44.98 33.31
CA ILE A 14 1.06 43.94 32.39
C ILE A 14 -0.16 43.06 32.05
N LEU A 15 -0.72 43.21 30.89
CA LEU A 15 -1.68 42.34 30.26
C LEU A 15 -0.94 41.11 29.74
N LEU A 16 -0.99 39.97 30.46
CA LEU A 16 -0.61 38.67 29.97
C LEU A 16 -1.66 38.21 28.92
N ALA A 17 -1.37 38.40 27.68
CA ALA A 17 -2.10 37.77 26.58
C ALA A 17 -1.77 36.26 26.57
N ALA A 18 -2.67 35.44 27.14
CA ALA A 18 -2.64 34.00 26.98
C ALA A 18 -3.00 33.67 25.52
N CYS A 19 -2.01 33.38 24.67
CA CYS A 19 -2.23 32.74 23.39
C CYS A 19 -2.74 31.33 23.65
N ALA A 20 -4.05 31.12 23.63
CA ALA A 20 -4.67 29.81 23.50
C ALA A 20 -4.38 29.32 22.08
N SER A 21 -3.27 28.60 21.90
CA SER A 21 -3.02 27.80 20.70
C SER A 21 -3.98 26.61 20.73
N GLY A 22 -5.18 26.79 20.16
CA GLY A 22 -6.05 25.67 19.85
C GLY A 22 -5.33 24.74 18.86
N PRO A 23 -5.48 23.41 18.97
CA PRO A 23 -4.94 22.51 17.98
C PRO A 23 -5.55 22.83 16.62
N PRO A 24 -4.78 22.80 15.51
CA PRO A 24 -5.34 23.01 14.20
C PRO A 24 -6.36 21.91 13.91
N ASP A 25 -7.63 22.31 13.78
CA ASP A 25 -8.69 21.47 13.25
C ASP A 25 -8.28 20.99 11.86
N GLY A 26 -7.90 19.73 11.73
CA GLY A 26 -7.52 19.15 10.45
C GLY A 26 -6.51 18.01 10.52
N GLN A 27 -5.99 17.64 11.68
CA GLN A 27 -5.31 16.36 11.81
C GLN A 27 -6.35 15.25 11.71
N ARG A 28 -6.64 14.82 10.44
CA ARG A 28 -7.18 13.47 10.23
C ARG A 28 -6.20 12.54 10.93
N SER A 29 -6.62 12.01 12.08
CA SER A 29 -5.90 10.91 12.72
C SER A 29 -5.75 9.84 11.64
N ALA A 30 -4.53 9.64 11.15
CA ALA A 30 -4.24 8.46 10.37
C ALA A 30 -4.78 7.28 11.20
N PRO A 31 -5.57 6.36 10.59
CA PRO A 31 -5.98 5.16 11.30
C PRO A 31 -4.73 4.58 11.93
N ALA A 32 -4.79 4.27 13.23
CA ALA A 32 -3.67 3.69 13.94
C ALA A 32 -3.19 2.51 13.08
N ALA A 33 -1.95 2.57 12.61
CA ALA A 33 -1.34 1.45 11.93
C ALA A 33 -1.53 0.26 12.86
N ASP A 34 -2.13 -0.82 12.34
CA ASP A 34 -2.35 -2.04 13.08
C ASP A 34 -1.02 -2.39 13.76
N PRO A 35 -0.94 -2.53 15.11
CA PRO A 35 0.32 -2.74 15.83
C PRO A 35 1.08 -3.99 15.35
N THR A 36 0.44 -4.85 14.56
CA THR A 36 1.06 -6.01 13.91
C THR A 36 1.85 -5.66 12.66
N GLY A 37 1.81 -4.38 12.17
CA GLY A 37 2.46 -3.98 10.92
C GLY A 37 1.97 -4.78 9.71
N MET A 38 0.82 -5.43 9.83
CA MET A 38 0.21 -6.14 8.72
C MET A 38 -0.31 -5.15 7.69
N PRO A 39 0.00 -5.36 6.40
CA PRO A 39 -0.63 -4.60 5.34
C PRO A 39 -2.16 -4.82 5.38
N ALA A 40 -2.91 -3.87 4.83
CA ALA A 40 -4.38 -3.99 4.69
C ALA A 40 -4.82 -5.29 4.01
N LEU A 41 -3.89 -5.97 3.33
CA LEU A 41 -4.04 -7.28 2.70
C LEU A 41 -3.49 -8.38 3.62
N ALA A 42 -4.32 -9.37 3.92
CA ALA A 42 -3.96 -10.54 4.72
C ALA A 42 -3.30 -11.64 3.86
N GLU A 43 -2.81 -12.67 4.52
CA GLU A 43 -2.26 -13.85 3.86
C GLU A 43 -3.32 -14.52 2.96
N LEU A 44 -2.90 -14.85 1.72
CA LEU A 44 -3.72 -15.65 0.82
C LEU A 44 -3.52 -17.15 1.09
N PRO A 45 -4.60 -17.94 1.12
CA PRO A 45 -4.49 -19.41 1.16
C PRO A 45 -3.80 -19.94 -0.10
N THR A 46 -3.35 -21.18 -0.04
CA THR A 46 -2.73 -21.87 -1.19
C THR A 46 -3.66 -21.82 -2.40
N GLN A 47 -3.11 -21.37 -3.54
CA GLN A 47 -3.84 -21.29 -4.81
C GLN A 47 -3.52 -22.53 -5.65
N GLN A 48 -4.55 -23.09 -6.28
CA GLN A 48 -4.39 -24.17 -7.25
C GLN A 48 -4.42 -23.58 -8.65
N LEU A 49 -3.45 -23.97 -9.47
CA LEU A 49 -3.37 -23.55 -10.87
C LEU A 49 -3.94 -24.63 -11.77
N ALA A 50 -4.67 -24.25 -12.79
CA ALA A 50 -5.05 -25.14 -13.87
C ALA A 50 -3.84 -25.48 -14.76
N ARG A 51 -3.90 -26.59 -15.48
CA ARG A 51 -2.85 -26.96 -16.43
C ARG A 51 -2.66 -25.85 -17.48
N GLY A 52 -1.43 -25.47 -17.73
CA GLY A 52 -1.05 -24.39 -18.66
C GLY A 52 -1.23 -22.98 -18.09
N GLN A 53 -1.77 -22.81 -16.89
CA GLN A 53 -1.95 -21.53 -16.25
C GLN A 53 -0.67 -21.08 -15.56
N CYS A 54 -0.33 -19.79 -15.69
CA CYS A 54 0.77 -19.16 -14.98
C CYS A 54 0.24 -18.21 -13.89
N ALA A 55 0.94 -18.15 -12.76
CA ALA A 55 0.66 -17.24 -11.68
C ALA A 55 1.89 -16.47 -11.27
N LEU A 56 1.73 -15.18 -10.99
CA LEU A 56 2.70 -14.39 -10.26
C LEU A 56 2.24 -14.33 -8.80
N ALA A 57 3.00 -14.95 -7.91
CA ALA A 57 2.79 -14.88 -6.47
C ALA A 57 3.74 -13.86 -5.86
N LEU A 58 3.22 -12.96 -5.01
CA LEU A 58 3.97 -11.90 -4.35
C LEU A 58 3.94 -12.08 -2.84
N TRP A 59 5.12 -11.95 -2.22
CA TRP A 59 5.33 -11.99 -0.78
C TRP A 59 5.80 -10.63 -0.27
N SER A 60 5.30 -10.24 0.90
CA SER A 60 5.76 -9.04 1.59
C SER A 60 7.24 -9.16 1.99
N ARG A 61 7.97 -8.03 2.02
CA ARG A 61 9.37 -7.97 2.45
C ARG A 61 9.51 -7.74 3.96
N ASN A 62 8.56 -8.22 4.75
CA ASN A 62 8.60 -8.14 6.21
C ASN A 62 9.49 -9.24 6.82
N ALA A 63 9.76 -9.15 8.13
CA ALA A 63 10.51 -10.17 8.86
C ALA A 63 9.89 -11.58 8.73
N THR A 64 8.57 -11.65 8.65
CA THR A 64 7.83 -12.87 8.29
C THR A 64 7.15 -12.63 6.94
N PRO A 65 7.70 -13.16 5.82
CA PRO A 65 7.11 -12.98 4.51
C PRO A 65 5.72 -13.63 4.42
N VAL A 66 4.74 -12.87 3.98
CA VAL A 66 3.36 -13.32 3.81
C VAL A 66 3.02 -13.21 2.33
N ARG A 67 2.45 -14.29 1.73
CA ARG A 67 1.91 -14.24 0.38
C ARG A 67 0.57 -13.52 0.42
N PHE A 68 0.48 -12.34 -0.18
CA PHE A 68 -0.69 -11.48 -0.06
C PHE A 68 -1.35 -11.13 -1.40
N VAL A 69 -0.65 -11.35 -2.53
CA VAL A 69 -1.19 -11.17 -3.88
C VAL A 69 -0.82 -12.38 -4.73
N VAL A 70 -1.78 -12.87 -5.51
CA VAL A 70 -1.54 -13.81 -6.61
C VAL A 70 -2.26 -13.29 -7.84
N THR A 71 -1.53 -13.06 -8.93
CA THR A 71 -2.15 -12.72 -10.21
C THR A 71 -2.11 -13.93 -11.14
N LEU A 72 -3.16 -14.11 -11.93
CA LEU A 72 -3.27 -15.16 -12.93
C LEU A 72 -3.22 -14.56 -14.33
N ASP A 73 -2.67 -15.30 -15.27
CA ASP A 73 -2.64 -14.92 -16.69
C ASP A 73 -3.98 -15.21 -17.38
N GLN A 74 -4.62 -16.35 -17.04
CA GLN A 74 -5.90 -16.82 -17.60
C GLN A 74 -6.77 -17.47 -16.51
N PRO A 75 -7.91 -16.86 -16.15
CA PRO A 75 -8.35 -15.50 -16.52
C PRO A 75 -7.38 -14.45 -15.97
N ALA A 76 -7.31 -13.29 -16.63
CA ALA A 76 -6.44 -12.20 -16.20
C ALA A 76 -7.02 -11.49 -14.96
N VAL A 77 -6.74 -12.05 -13.79
CA VAL A 77 -7.24 -11.56 -12.48
C VAL A 77 -6.13 -11.49 -11.45
N ALA A 78 -6.34 -10.66 -10.43
CA ALA A 78 -5.57 -10.71 -9.19
C ALA A 78 -6.45 -11.22 -8.06
N ARG A 79 -5.88 -12.04 -7.17
CA ARG A 79 -6.48 -12.50 -5.93
C ARG A 79 -5.79 -11.87 -4.75
N VAL A 80 -6.58 -11.31 -3.85
CA VAL A 80 -6.12 -10.71 -2.59
C VAL A 80 -7.02 -11.17 -1.45
N SER A 81 -6.49 -11.19 -0.23
CA SER A 81 -7.29 -11.50 0.96
C SER A 81 -7.60 -10.21 1.72
N VAL A 82 -8.86 -9.83 1.77
CA VAL A 82 -9.35 -8.62 2.46
C VAL A 82 -10.32 -9.06 3.55
N LYS A 83 -10.00 -8.71 4.80
CA LYS A 83 -10.83 -9.09 5.98
C LYS A 83 -11.17 -10.58 6.02
N GLY A 84 -10.17 -11.44 5.69
CA GLY A 84 -10.32 -12.91 5.71
C GLY A 84 -11.11 -13.50 4.54
N ARG A 85 -11.48 -12.71 3.54
CA ARG A 85 -12.16 -13.15 2.32
C ARG A 85 -11.27 -12.96 1.11
N VAL A 86 -11.15 -13.99 0.28
CA VAL A 86 -10.46 -13.89 -1.01
C VAL A 86 -11.34 -13.13 -2.00
N VAL A 87 -10.78 -12.06 -2.58
CA VAL A 87 -11.43 -11.21 -3.58
C VAL A 87 -10.69 -11.37 -4.89
N GLU A 88 -11.43 -11.51 -6.01
CA GLU A 88 -10.89 -11.49 -7.36
C GLU A 88 -11.10 -10.11 -7.99
N LEU A 89 -10.02 -9.55 -8.54
CA LEU A 89 -9.99 -8.26 -9.22
C LEU A 89 -9.65 -8.49 -10.68
N ALA A 90 -10.46 -7.98 -11.61
CA ALA A 90 -10.19 -8.11 -13.04
C ALA A 90 -9.05 -7.16 -13.47
N ARG A 91 -8.17 -7.63 -14.36
CA ARG A 91 -7.13 -6.77 -14.93
C ARG A 91 -7.76 -5.77 -15.90
N VAL A 92 -7.51 -4.48 -15.65
CA VAL A 92 -8.09 -3.36 -16.42
C VAL A 92 -7.05 -2.63 -17.29
N ALA A 93 -5.76 -2.73 -16.94
CA ALA A 93 -4.67 -2.16 -17.73
C ALA A 93 -3.38 -2.96 -17.51
N GLN A 94 -2.48 -2.86 -18.51
CA GLN A 94 -1.17 -3.48 -18.48
C GLN A 94 -0.21 -2.74 -19.40
N SER A 95 1.10 -2.79 -19.11
CA SER A 95 2.16 -2.27 -19.98
C SER A 95 3.48 -3.01 -19.81
N GLY A 96 4.37 -2.85 -20.79
CA GLY A 96 5.67 -3.52 -20.84
C GLY A 96 5.65 -4.86 -21.57
N GLN A 97 6.80 -5.52 -21.64
CA GLN A 97 6.94 -6.84 -22.24
C GLN A 97 6.54 -7.92 -21.24
N SER A 98 5.64 -8.81 -21.62
CA SER A 98 5.16 -9.86 -20.73
C SER A 98 6.19 -10.97 -20.50
N ILE A 99 6.21 -11.49 -19.29
CA ILE A 99 6.94 -12.68 -18.85
C ILE A 99 5.90 -13.71 -18.42
N HIS A 100 5.76 -14.81 -19.15
CA HIS A 100 4.74 -15.85 -18.88
C HIS A 100 3.32 -15.28 -18.68
N GLY A 101 2.90 -14.32 -19.54
CA GLY A 101 1.56 -13.71 -19.46
C GLY A 101 1.39 -12.61 -18.40
N HIS A 102 2.40 -12.35 -17.58
CA HIS A 102 2.42 -11.26 -16.62
C HIS A 102 3.22 -10.08 -17.16
N PHE A 103 2.70 -8.87 -17.00
CA PHE A 103 3.31 -7.64 -17.49
C PHE A 103 3.99 -6.90 -16.34
N PRO A 104 5.13 -6.21 -16.59
CA PRO A 104 5.83 -5.43 -15.56
C PRO A 104 4.94 -4.42 -14.83
N GLU A 105 3.97 -3.84 -15.53
CA GLU A 105 2.96 -2.95 -14.98
C GLU A 105 1.57 -3.54 -15.22
N GLN A 106 0.80 -3.74 -14.18
CA GLN A 106 -0.55 -4.30 -14.24
C GLN A 106 -1.47 -3.59 -13.27
N HIS A 107 -2.69 -3.29 -13.69
CA HIS A 107 -3.72 -2.71 -12.84
C HIS A 107 -4.97 -3.58 -12.83
N TYR A 108 -5.53 -3.74 -11.65
CA TYR A 108 -6.69 -4.59 -11.39
C TYR A 108 -7.75 -3.81 -10.63
N ARG A 109 -9.03 -4.12 -10.87
CA ARG A 109 -10.16 -3.50 -10.17
C ARG A 109 -11.26 -4.49 -9.91
N GLY A 110 -11.96 -4.31 -8.77
CA GLY A 110 -13.15 -5.07 -8.39
C GLY A 110 -13.59 -4.73 -6.97
N GLU A 111 -14.85 -4.84 -6.67
CA GLU A 111 -15.43 -4.63 -5.33
C GLU A 111 -15.04 -3.30 -4.66
N GLY A 112 -14.85 -2.22 -5.43
CA GLY A 112 -14.41 -0.92 -4.92
C GLY A 112 -12.92 -0.84 -4.60
N ILE A 113 -12.15 -1.90 -4.92
CA ILE A 113 -10.69 -2.00 -4.72
C ILE A 113 -9.98 -1.69 -6.03
N SER A 114 -8.85 -0.97 -5.95
CA SER A 114 -7.87 -0.84 -7.02
C SER A 114 -6.54 -1.44 -6.56
N LEU A 115 -5.89 -2.21 -7.44
CA LEU A 115 -4.60 -2.83 -7.18
C LEU A 115 -3.66 -2.56 -8.35
N GLY A 116 -2.56 -1.84 -8.09
CA GLY A 116 -1.44 -1.68 -8.99
C GLY A 116 -0.33 -2.68 -8.63
N VAL A 117 0.25 -3.34 -9.61
CA VAL A 117 1.39 -4.24 -9.45
C VAL A 117 2.46 -3.83 -10.44
N SER A 118 3.60 -3.37 -9.92
CA SER A 118 4.81 -3.09 -10.71
C SER A 118 5.90 -4.06 -10.28
N PHE A 119 6.60 -4.69 -11.24
CA PHE A 119 7.67 -5.61 -10.88
C PHE A 119 8.84 -5.59 -11.86
N VAL A 120 10.00 -6.03 -11.38
CA VAL A 120 11.19 -6.32 -12.18
C VAL A 120 11.41 -7.82 -12.19
N GLY A 121 11.24 -8.43 -13.37
CA GLY A 121 11.60 -9.83 -13.60
C GLY A 121 13.11 -9.97 -13.82
N ASP A 122 13.69 -11.01 -13.26
CA ASP A 122 15.08 -11.37 -13.49
C ASP A 122 15.16 -12.46 -14.57
N ASP A 123 15.36 -12.03 -15.83
CA ASP A 123 15.48 -12.94 -16.96
C ASP A 123 16.71 -13.86 -16.85
N ALA A 124 17.72 -13.48 -16.07
CA ALA A 124 18.91 -14.28 -15.84
C ALA A 124 18.65 -15.46 -14.89
N ARG A 125 17.55 -15.41 -14.13
CA ARG A 125 17.11 -16.46 -13.21
C ARG A 125 15.82 -17.13 -13.69
N GLN A 126 15.79 -17.50 -14.96
CA GLN A 126 14.67 -18.28 -15.49
C GLN A 126 14.68 -19.66 -14.82
N LEU A 127 13.55 -20.00 -14.20
CA LEU A 127 13.28 -21.32 -13.72
C LEU A 127 12.61 -22.12 -14.83
N ALA A 128 12.77 -23.45 -14.84
CA ALA A 128 11.99 -24.30 -15.74
C ALA A 128 10.49 -24.06 -15.50
N GLY A 129 9.82 -23.36 -16.43
CA GLY A 129 8.40 -23.01 -16.31
C GLY A 129 8.09 -21.82 -15.39
N GLY A 130 9.03 -20.87 -15.21
CA GLY A 130 8.78 -19.69 -14.39
C GLY A 130 9.90 -18.66 -14.42
N ALA A 131 9.77 -17.61 -13.61
CA ALA A 131 10.75 -16.55 -13.47
C ALA A 131 10.74 -15.99 -12.02
N VAL A 132 11.92 -15.57 -11.54
CA VAL A 132 12.04 -14.88 -10.25
C VAL A 132 11.72 -13.40 -10.43
N VAL A 133 10.92 -12.86 -9.51
CA VAL A 133 10.66 -11.43 -9.39
C VAL A 133 11.46 -10.89 -8.21
N SER A 134 12.58 -10.24 -8.51
CA SER A 134 13.53 -9.76 -7.50
C SER A 134 13.03 -8.54 -6.74
N SER A 135 12.14 -7.74 -7.35
CA SER A 135 11.54 -6.56 -6.75
C SER A 135 10.15 -6.33 -7.33
N ALA A 136 9.20 -6.01 -6.47
CA ALA A 136 7.87 -5.57 -6.84
C ALA A 136 7.36 -4.50 -5.89
N ILE A 137 6.47 -3.65 -6.38
CA ILE A 137 5.68 -2.72 -5.59
C ILE A 137 4.22 -3.04 -5.84
N VAL A 138 3.45 -3.15 -4.78
CA VAL A 138 2.00 -3.30 -4.82
C VAL A 138 1.36 -2.06 -4.24
N GLU A 139 0.57 -1.35 -5.04
CA GLU A 139 -0.28 -0.25 -4.62
C GLU A 139 -1.69 -0.77 -4.42
N TYR A 140 -2.24 -0.61 -3.24
CA TYR A 140 -3.57 -1.08 -2.88
C TYR A 140 -4.42 0.09 -2.41
N ASP A 141 -5.49 0.38 -3.14
CA ASP A 141 -6.51 1.35 -2.75
C ASP A 141 -7.73 0.60 -2.22
N ASP A 142 -8.07 0.86 -0.97
CA ASP A 142 -9.26 0.26 -0.35
C ASP A 142 -10.55 1.03 -0.72
N PRO A 143 -11.74 0.46 -0.44
CA PRO A 143 -13.01 1.13 -0.73
C PRO A 143 -13.24 2.45 0.03
N SER A 144 -12.45 2.73 1.08
CA SER A 144 -12.51 4.00 1.82
C SER A 144 -11.65 5.10 1.18
N GLY A 145 -10.87 4.75 0.14
CA GLY A 145 -9.95 5.65 -0.56
C GLY A 145 -8.59 5.77 0.12
N TRP A 146 -8.24 4.84 1.00
CA TRP A 146 -6.91 4.77 1.58
C TRP A 146 -5.97 3.97 0.67
N THR A 147 -4.80 4.54 0.37
CA THR A 147 -3.75 3.90 -0.44
C THR A 147 -2.66 3.33 0.45
N SER A 148 -2.29 2.08 0.21
CA SER A 148 -1.13 1.42 0.81
C SER A 148 -0.13 1.05 -0.26
N VAL A 149 1.17 1.30 -0.01
CA VAL A 149 2.27 0.91 -0.91
C VAL A 149 3.09 -0.16 -0.22
N ILE A 150 3.13 -1.35 -0.80
CA ILE A 150 3.71 -2.54 -0.19
C ILE A 150 4.88 -3.05 -1.04
N PRO A 151 6.13 -2.96 -0.57
CA PRO A 151 7.27 -3.58 -1.24
C PRO A 151 7.18 -5.11 -1.15
N ALA A 152 7.45 -5.77 -2.26
CA ALA A 152 7.31 -7.22 -2.40
C ALA A 152 8.47 -7.85 -3.18
N VAL A 153 8.53 -9.16 -3.11
CA VAL A 153 9.30 -10.04 -4.00
C VAL A 153 8.38 -11.15 -4.48
N GLY A 154 8.75 -11.83 -5.54
CA GLY A 154 7.82 -12.81 -6.07
C GLY A 154 8.43 -13.90 -6.94
N LEU A 155 7.52 -14.72 -7.43
CA LEU A 155 7.80 -15.80 -8.34
C LEU A 155 6.67 -15.91 -9.36
N ILE A 156 7.02 -16.01 -10.64
CA ILE A 156 6.10 -16.47 -11.67
C ILE A 156 6.31 -17.96 -11.80
N ALA A 157 5.23 -18.74 -11.74
CA ALA A 157 5.25 -20.19 -11.92
C ALA A 157 4.09 -20.63 -12.81
N CYS A 158 4.37 -21.56 -13.73
CA CYS A 158 3.38 -22.12 -14.63
C CYS A 158 3.16 -23.62 -14.30
N GLN A 159 1.90 -24.02 -14.33
CA GLN A 159 1.52 -25.44 -14.19
C GLN A 159 1.68 -26.14 -15.53
N SER A 160 2.56 -27.11 -15.63
CA SER A 160 2.76 -27.99 -16.79
C SER A 160 1.71 -29.07 -16.90
#